data_2767a7c53eb4406c0d3754ad1a4df68f
#
_entry.id   2767a7c53eb4406c0d3754ad1a4df68f
#
_cell.length_a   1.000
_cell.length_b   1.000
_cell.length_c   1.000
_cell.angle_alpha   90.00
_cell.angle_beta   90.00
_cell.angle_gamma   90.00
#
_symmetry.space_group_name_H-M   'P 1'
#
loop_
_entity.id
_entity.type
_entity.pdbx_description
1 polymer ?
#
loop_
_entity_poly.entity_id
_entity_poly.type
_entity_poly.pdbx_seq_one_letter_code
_entity_poly.pdbx_strand_id
1 'polypeptide(L)'
;MMDELLEMNIDFDKTGGLIPAIAQDADTGEVLMLAWMNREAYEETLRTGRACYFSRSRNRLWRKGEESGNVQEVRAVHVDCDADTVLLKVRQVGGAACHEGYRSCFFRRVDGRAYQVVGERVFDPKQVYRK
;
A
#
# COMPACT_ATOMS: atom_id res chain seq x y z
N MET A 1 -14.84 7.80 27.87
CA MET A 1 -15.80 6.93 27.16
C MET A 1 -15.01 5.92 26.34
N MET A 2 -15.32 4.66 26.49
CA MET A 2 -14.67 3.62 25.68
C MET A 2 -15.35 3.53 24.32
N ASP A 3 -14.55 3.45 23.29
CA ASP A 3 -15.08 3.19 21.97
C ASP A 3 -15.63 1.77 21.91
N GLU A 4 -16.76 1.62 21.26
CA GLU A 4 -17.36 0.33 21.06
C GLU A 4 -16.62 -0.42 19.95
N LEU A 5 -16.20 -1.65 20.23
CA LEU A 5 -15.56 -2.49 19.23
C LEU A 5 -16.63 -3.28 18.47
N LEU A 6 -16.73 -3.02 17.20
CA LEU A 6 -17.67 -3.68 16.32
C LEU A 6 -16.97 -4.76 15.52
N GLU A 7 -17.63 -5.89 15.32
CA GLU A 7 -17.14 -6.92 14.44
C GLU A 7 -17.08 -6.38 13.01
N MET A 8 -15.92 -6.57 12.36
CA MET A 8 -15.69 -6.02 11.04
C MET A 8 -15.77 -7.09 9.96
N ASN A 9 -16.67 -6.90 9.02
CA ASN A 9 -16.82 -7.77 7.87
C ASN A 9 -16.50 -7.01 6.60
N ILE A 10 -15.27 -7.18 6.10
CA ILE A 10 -14.91 -6.61 4.81
C ILE A 10 -15.54 -7.45 3.71
N ASP A 11 -16.16 -6.77 2.76
CA ASP A 11 -16.89 -7.42 1.69
C ASP A 11 -15.98 -7.66 0.47
N PHE A 12 -15.20 -8.73 0.53
CA PHE A 12 -14.34 -9.13 -0.58
C PHE A 12 -15.13 -9.61 -1.78
N ASP A 13 -16.29 -10.22 -1.55
CA ASP A 13 -17.09 -10.81 -2.64
C ASP A 13 -17.69 -9.76 -3.57
N LYS A 14 -18.03 -8.60 -3.02
CA LYS A 14 -18.61 -7.47 -3.77
C LYS A 14 -17.71 -7.04 -4.93
N THR A 15 -16.39 -7.18 -4.77
CA THR A 15 -15.38 -6.72 -5.72
C THR A 15 -14.64 -7.90 -6.38
N GLY A 16 -15.22 -9.10 -6.37
CA GLY A 16 -14.61 -10.25 -7.00
C GLY A 16 -13.43 -10.85 -6.27
N GLY A 17 -13.34 -10.61 -4.97
CA GLY A 17 -12.28 -11.16 -4.12
C GLY A 17 -11.11 -10.24 -3.87
N LEU A 18 -11.04 -9.10 -4.54
CA LEU A 18 -9.96 -8.11 -4.37
C LEU A 18 -10.53 -6.76 -3.96
N ILE A 19 -9.88 -6.12 -3.00
CA ILE A 19 -10.23 -4.76 -2.60
C ILE A 19 -9.01 -3.85 -2.77
N PRO A 20 -9.23 -2.57 -3.11
CA PRO A 20 -8.11 -1.63 -3.15
C PRO A 20 -7.60 -1.32 -1.75
N ALA A 21 -6.29 -1.13 -1.64
CA ALA A 21 -5.61 -0.78 -0.41
C ALA A 21 -4.71 0.41 -0.68
N ILE A 22 -4.97 1.51 0.02
CA ILE A 22 -4.17 2.73 -0.11
C ILE A 22 -3.19 2.75 1.04
N ALA A 23 -1.91 2.99 0.74
CA ALA A 23 -0.90 3.21 1.76
C ALA A 23 -0.61 4.71 1.86
N GLN A 24 -0.69 5.22 3.08
CA GLN A 24 -0.49 6.63 3.39
C GLN A 24 0.56 6.73 4.49
N ASP A 25 1.47 7.69 4.36
CA ASP A 25 2.45 7.94 5.40
C ASP A 25 1.76 8.37 6.70
N ALA A 26 2.06 7.66 7.79
CA ALA A 26 1.39 7.89 9.08
C ALA A 26 1.72 9.25 9.69
N ASP A 27 2.91 9.79 9.38
CA ASP A 27 3.37 11.04 9.97
C ASP A 27 3.03 12.27 9.12
N THR A 28 3.16 12.16 7.80
CA THR A 28 2.98 13.32 6.90
C THR A 28 1.61 13.37 6.25
N GLY A 29 0.91 12.23 6.16
CA GLY A 29 -0.35 12.15 5.43
C GLY A 29 -0.18 11.98 3.92
N GLU A 30 1.06 11.88 3.44
CA GLU A 30 1.31 11.70 2.01
C GLU A 30 0.77 10.35 1.54
N VAL A 31 0.05 10.34 0.42
CA VAL A 31 -0.40 9.09 -0.19
C VAL A 31 0.78 8.47 -0.93
N LEU A 32 1.12 7.25 -0.57
CA LEU A 32 2.32 6.58 -1.08
C LEU A 32 2.04 5.66 -2.26
N MET A 33 0.97 4.89 -2.19
CA MET A 33 0.64 3.94 -3.26
C MET A 33 -0.78 3.41 -3.12
N LEU A 34 -1.27 2.78 -4.17
CA LEU A 34 -2.48 1.96 -4.15
C LEU A 34 -2.13 0.59 -4.70
N ALA A 35 -2.56 -0.45 -4.01
CA ALA A 35 -2.42 -1.83 -4.45
C ALA A 35 -3.69 -2.59 -4.12
N TRP A 36 -3.65 -3.91 -4.21
CA TRP A 36 -4.83 -4.75 -4.02
C TRP A 36 -4.58 -5.76 -2.91
N MET A 37 -5.65 -6.15 -2.22
CA MET A 37 -5.62 -7.20 -1.21
C MET A 37 -6.74 -8.18 -1.48
N ASN A 38 -6.42 -9.49 -1.40
CA ASN A 38 -7.43 -10.49 -1.18
C ASN A 38 -7.57 -10.69 0.33
N ARG A 39 -8.47 -11.57 0.76
CA ARG A 39 -8.67 -11.85 2.19
C ARG A 39 -7.39 -12.30 2.87
N GLU A 40 -6.62 -13.17 2.21
CA GLU A 40 -5.38 -13.72 2.77
C GLU A 40 -4.34 -12.62 2.99
N ALA A 41 -4.17 -11.70 2.03
CA ALA A 41 -3.25 -10.57 2.16
C ALA A 41 -3.67 -9.65 3.31
N TYR A 42 -4.96 -9.39 3.42
CA TYR A 42 -5.50 -8.56 4.49
C TYR A 42 -5.24 -9.19 5.86
N GLU A 43 -5.54 -10.48 6.00
CA GLU A 43 -5.33 -11.18 7.27
C GLU A 43 -3.85 -11.23 7.65
N GLU A 44 -2.97 -11.46 6.68
CA GLU A 44 -1.53 -11.45 6.95
C GLU A 44 -1.06 -10.06 7.40
N THR A 45 -1.57 -9.00 6.77
CA THR A 45 -1.25 -7.62 7.18
C THR A 45 -1.63 -7.38 8.64
N LEU A 46 -2.82 -7.80 9.04
CA LEU A 46 -3.26 -7.64 10.43
C LEU A 46 -2.41 -8.47 11.39
N ARG A 47 -2.05 -9.68 10.99
CA ARG A 47 -1.29 -10.60 11.83
C ARG A 47 0.15 -10.16 12.04
N THR A 48 0.79 -9.66 10.98
CA THR A 48 2.23 -9.34 11.02
C THR A 48 2.53 -7.88 11.35
N GLY A 49 1.57 -6.99 11.14
CA GLY A 49 1.81 -5.55 11.25
C GLY A 49 2.63 -4.99 10.09
N ARG A 50 2.81 -5.75 9.03
CA ARG A 50 3.51 -5.34 7.81
C ARG A 50 2.59 -5.50 6.62
N ALA A 51 2.62 -4.53 5.70
CA ALA A 51 1.72 -4.55 4.56
C ALA A 51 2.01 -5.71 3.62
N CYS A 52 0.98 -6.49 3.35
CA CYS A 52 0.97 -7.57 2.39
C CYS A 52 -0.15 -7.29 1.39
N TYR A 53 0.17 -7.38 0.12
CA TYR A 53 -0.77 -7.13 -0.96
C TYR A 53 -0.94 -8.37 -1.83
N PHE A 54 -1.87 -8.31 -2.76
CA PHE A 54 -2.05 -9.35 -3.76
C PHE A 54 -1.66 -8.82 -5.13
N SER A 55 -0.70 -9.48 -5.77
CA SER A 55 -0.27 -9.11 -7.12
C SER A 55 -1.21 -9.73 -8.14
N ARG A 56 -1.95 -8.90 -8.86
CA ARG A 56 -2.89 -9.36 -9.88
C ARG A 56 -2.16 -9.97 -11.09
N SER A 57 -1.02 -9.38 -11.45
CA SER A 57 -0.24 -9.85 -12.60
C SER A 57 0.44 -11.20 -12.34
N ARG A 58 0.87 -11.43 -11.11
CA ARG A 58 1.55 -12.66 -10.72
C ARG A 58 0.63 -13.67 -10.06
N ASN A 59 -0.60 -13.26 -9.76
CA ASN A 59 -1.61 -14.07 -9.07
C ASN A 59 -1.09 -14.71 -7.79
N ARG A 60 -0.43 -13.90 -6.95
CA ARG A 60 0.13 -14.36 -5.67
C ARG A 60 0.22 -13.24 -4.66
N LEU A 61 0.42 -13.59 -3.40
CA LEU A 61 0.68 -12.62 -2.34
C LEU A 61 2.00 -11.89 -2.62
N TRP A 62 2.01 -10.61 -2.30
CA TRP A 62 3.18 -9.76 -2.43
C TRP A 62 3.41 -9.03 -1.11
N ARG A 63 4.45 -9.43 -0.40
CA ARG A 63 4.85 -8.79 0.85
C ARG A 63 5.70 -7.59 0.52
N LYS A 64 5.19 -6.41 0.84
CA LYS A 64 5.87 -5.15 0.51
C LYS A 64 7.27 -5.15 1.12
N GLY A 65 8.29 -4.95 0.30
CA GLY A 65 9.67 -4.89 0.74
C GLY A 65 10.38 -6.24 0.81
N GLU A 66 9.75 -7.34 0.38
CA GLU A 66 10.40 -8.67 0.44
C GLU A 66 11.67 -8.76 -0.41
N GLU A 67 11.77 -7.92 -1.44
CA GLU A 67 12.93 -7.87 -2.33
C GLU A 67 13.84 -6.68 -2.02
N SER A 68 13.24 -5.50 -1.85
CA SER A 68 13.98 -4.25 -1.68
C SER A 68 14.37 -3.95 -0.23
N GLY A 69 13.70 -4.58 0.73
CA GLY A 69 13.83 -4.23 2.15
C GLY A 69 12.98 -3.04 2.57
N ASN A 70 12.28 -2.38 1.63
CA ASN A 70 11.46 -1.20 1.90
C ASN A 70 10.07 -1.62 2.37
N VAL A 71 10.02 -2.26 3.54
CA VAL A 71 8.77 -2.75 4.12
C VAL A 71 7.90 -1.58 4.59
N GLN A 72 6.62 -1.85 4.74
CA GLN A 72 5.68 -0.89 5.33
C GLN A 72 5.21 -1.41 6.67
N GLU A 73 5.56 -0.70 7.73
CA GLU A 73 5.11 -1.01 9.09
C GLU A 73 3.76 -0.35 9.29
N VAL A 74 2.74 -1.15 9.53
CA VAL A 74 1.35 -0.66 9.63
C VAL A 74 1.09 -0.11 11.02
N ARG A 75 0.72 1.17 11.09
CA ARG A 75 0.38 1.87 12.33
C ARG A 75 -1.11 1.86 12.59
N ALA A 76 -1.92 1.90 11.55
CA ALA A 76 -3.38 1.89 11.65
C ALA A 76 -3.97 1.37 10.34
N VAL A 77 -5.14 0.75 10.46
CA VAL A 77 -5.91 0.27 9.32
C VAL A 77 -7.30 0.88 9.42
N HIS A 78 -7.71 1.58 8.40
CA HIS A 78 -9.06 2.14 8.30
C HIS A 78 -9.82 1.45 7.18
N VAL A 79 -11.10 1.25 7.38
CA VAL A 79 -11.98 0.65 6.38
C VAL A 79 -13.00 1.71 5.97
N ASP A 80 -13.33 1.78 4.70
CA ASP A 80 -14.28 2.77 4.24
C ASP A 80 -15.73 2.41 4.61
N CYS A 81 -16.66 3.32 4.29
CA CYS A 81 -18.03 3.23 4.79
C CYS A 81 -18.82 2.05 4.26
N ASP A 82 -18.46 1.50 3.11
CA ASP A 82 -19.14 0.34 2.52
C ASP A 82 -18.28 -0.92 2.54
N ALA A 83 -17.19 -0.90 3.31
CA ALA A 83 -16.38 -2.06 3.66
C ALA A 83 -15.73 -2.77 2.47
N ASP A 84 -15.32 -2.03 1.47
CA ASP A 84 -14.67 -2.59 0.29
C ASP A 84 -13.33 -1.93 -0.07
N THR A 85 -12.80 -1.05 0.79
CA THR A 85 -11.51 -0.39 0.58
C THR A 85 -10.83 -0.18 1.92
N VAL A 86 -9.53 -0.40 1.97
CA VAL A 86 -8.77 -0.15 3.20
C VAL A 86 -7.74 0.95 2.98
N LEU A 87 -7.50 1.71 4.05
CA LEU A 87 -6.46 2.71 4.13
C LEU A 87 -5.48 2.28 5.21
N LEU A 88 -4.24 2.03 4.81
CA LEU A 88 -3.17 1.67 5.73
C LEU A 88 -2.36 2.92 6.04
N LYS A 89 -2.27 3.26 7.32
CA LYS A 89 -1.34 4.29 7.77
C LYS A 89 -0.04 3.60 8.15
N VAL A 90 1.05 3.93 7.45
CA VAL A 90 2.28 3.16 7.53
C VAL A 90 3.49 4.03 7.79
N ARG A 91 4.53 3.39 8.33
CA ARG A 91 5.89 3.91 8.29
C ARG A 91 6.61 3.21 7.14
N GLN A 92 6.99 3.97 6.12
CA GLN A 92 7.70 3.43 4.96
C GLN A 92 9.18 3.31 5.29
N VAL A 93 9.65 2.09 5.49
CA VAL A 93 11.07 1.83 5.71
C VAL A 93 11.82 2.09 4.41
N GLY A 94 12.98 2.74 4.50
CA GLY A 94 13.78 3.10 3.34
C GLY A 94 13.31 4.35 2.61
N GLY A 95 12.16 4.90 2.98
CA GLY A 95 11.65 6.16 2.46
C GLY A 95 11.03 6.12 1.07
N ALA A 96 11.01 4.97 0.39
CA ALA A 96 10.48 4.86 -0.96
C ALA A 96 9.45 3.74 -1.06
N ALA A 97 8.21 4.08 -1.38
CA ALA A 97 7.15 3.11 -1.62
C ALA A 97 7.20 2.57 -3.05
N CYS A 98 7.63 3.39 -3.99
CA CYS A 98 7.63 3.03 -5.40
C CYS A 98 8.85 2.18 -5.77
N HIS A 99 8.63 1.11 -6.54
CA HIS A 99 9.74 0.26 -6.99
C HIS A 99 10.68 0.97 -7.98
N GLU A 100 10.27 2.12 -8.53
CA GLU A 100 11.12 2.96 -9.35
C GLU A 100 11.98 3.93 -8.51
N GLY A 101 11.91 3.81 -7.20
CA GLY A 101 12.76 4.56 -6.28
C GLY A 101 12.17 5.86 -5.76
N TYR A 102 10.96 6.21 -6.14
CA TYR A 102 10.30 7.41 -5.63
C TYR A 102 9.64 7.14 -4.28
N ARG A 103 9.53 8.18 -3.46
CA ARG A 103 8.84 8.08 -2.19
C ARG A 103 7.39 7.65 -2.36
N SER A 104 6.69 8.26 -3.31
CA SER A 104 5.31 7.92 -3.66
C SER A 104 5.24 7.37 -5.08
N CYS A 105 4.37 6.39 -5.28
CA CYS A 105 4.05 5.94 -6.64
C CYS A 105 3.37 7.03 -7.46
N PHE A 106 2.82 8.04 -6.81
CA PHE A 106 2.12 9.16 -7.45
C PHE A 106 3.09 10.31 -7.72
N PHE A 107 4.18 10.04 -8.41
CA PHE A 107 5.25 11.00 -8.66
C PHE A 107 5.09 11.78 -9.97
N ARG A 108 3.98 11.57 -10.68
CA ARG A 108 3.70 12.27 -11.94
C ARG A 108 2.43 13.08 -11.81
N ARG A 109 2.53 14.37 -12.10
CA ARG A 109 1.38 15.26 -12.08
C ARG A 109 0.91 15.52 -13.49
N VAL A 110 -0.39 15.40 -13.73
CA VAL A 110 -0.97 15.67 -15.04
C VAL A 110 -0.94 17.17 -15.31
N ASP A 111 -0.48 17.53 -16.50
CA ASP A 111 -0.44 18.90 -17.00
C ASP A 111 -0.97 18.89 -18.44
N GLY A 112 -2.25 19.24 -18.61
CA GLY A 112 -2.92 19.11 -19.91
C GLY A 112 -2.99 17.64 -20.35
N ARG A 113 -2.34 17.32 -21.47
CA ARG A 113 -2.25 15.94 -21.99
C ARG A 113 -0.92 15.27 -21.69
N ALA A 114 -0.03 15.99 -21.00
CA ALA A 114 1.26 15.49 -20.61
C ALA A 114 1.30 15.32 -19.10
N TYR A 115 2.44 14.94 -18.58
CA TYR A 115 2.64 14.93 -17.13
C TYR A 115 4.05 15.39 -16.80
N GLN A 116 4.21 15.86 -15.58
CA GLN A 116 5.46 16.33 -15.03
C GLN A 116 5.86 15.43 -13.87
N VAL A 117 7.13 15.04 -13.81
CA VAL A 117 7.68 14.34 -12.66
C VAL A 117 7.83 15.33 -11.52
N VAL A 118 7.22 15.02 -10.36
CA VAL A 118 7.16 15.94 -9.21
C VAL A 118 7.87 15.38 -7.98
N GLY A 119 8.67 14.35 -8.13
CA GLY A 119 9.40 13.76 -7.01
C GLY A 119 10.84 13.51 -7.35
N GLU A 120 11.64 13.19 -6.34
CA GLU A 120 13.01 12.77 -6.50
C GLU A 120 13.13 11.30 -6.13
N ARG A 121 14.02 10.59 -6.83
CA ARG A 121 14.32 9.20 -6.47
C ARG A 121 15.09 9.15 -5.17
N VAL A 122 14.66 8.26 -4.28
CA VAL A 122 15.34 7.96 -3.05
C VAL A 122 16.45 6.94 -3.30
N PHE A 123 16.23 6.04 -4.27
CA PHE A 123 17.25 5.06 -4.65
C PHE A 123 17.20 4.81 -6.16
N ASP A 124 18.27 4.20 -6.69
CA ASP A 124 18.33 3.78 -8.08
C ASP A 124 17.78 2.35 -8.18
N PRO A 125 16.66 2.12 -8.89
CA PRO A 125 16.07 0.79 -8.98
C PRO A 125 16.99 -0.24 -9.64
N LYS A 126 17.92 0.18 -10.50
CA LYS A 126 18.88 -0.72 -11.11
C LYS A 126 19.86 -1.32 -10.11
N GLN A 127 20.07 -0.67 -8.97
CA GLN A 127 20.94 -1.15 -7.92
C GLN A 127 20.23 -2.07 -6.93
N VAL A 128 18.92 -1.90 -6.76
CA VAL A 128 18.11 -2.65 -5.78
C VAL A 128 17.52 -3.91 -6.39
N TYR A 129 16.97 -3.81 -7.60
CA TYR A 129 16.28 -4.92 -8.27
C TYR A 129 17.14 -5.56 -9.34
N ARG A 130 18.34 -5.98 -8.97
CA ARG A 130 19.24 -6.70 -9.86
C ARG A 130 18.73 -8.10 -10.11
N LYS A 131 18.92 -8.54 -11.33
CA LYS A 131 18.73 -9.94 -11.70
C LYS A 131 20.07 -10.63 -11.81
#